data_a66f663743e68a8fcaddb2f3a466824e
#
_entry.id   a66f663743e68a8fcaddb2f3a466824e
#
_cell.length_a   1.000
_cell.length_b   1.000
_cell.length_c   1.000
_cell.angle_alpha   90.00
_cell.angle_beta   90.00
_cell.angle_gamma   90.00
#
_symmetry.space_group_name_H-M   'P 1'
#
loop_
_entity.id
_entity.type
_entity.pdbx_description
1 polymer ?
#
loop_
_entity_poly.entity_id
_entity_poly.type
_entity_poly.pdbx_seq_one_letter_code
_entity_poly.pdbx_strand_id
1 'polypeptide(L)'
;MDTTQLTIVALAIAALAAGTAVVVVARTRGPLTWRTLVLPALVLGAAGAVALIPTVVLASTSRAFSAFHLVYLVVALALPAIGLVLLVGSAVRGARWPVWVVAVALLIPAPVTWYGTHVAPFRLGVEGGEVALPPERSGSDPVRVGVLSDLQTTHITSYEERAVTKLLSLRPDVILIPGDVFQGSEAELRRELPAFRRLLGRLQAPGGVYAVRGDADDDDRLDRLVEGTGIEILDYEVATTTVGDRTVRIGGNELLWAPLPAVAMREDLMASDPGDVRILLSHRPDVVLLLPDRSGVDLTVSGHTHGGQIALPGIGPLVTFSRVPRSVARGGLHEVRGNEIFVSSGVGLVRLDAPQVRLGTRPAVGLVVLR
;
A
#
# COMPACT_ATOMS: atom_id res chain seq x y z
N MET A 1 16.58 10.48 -7.92
CA MET A 1 17.09 11.19 -6.71
C MET A 1 16.86 10.23 -5.57
N ASP A 2 17.84 10.06 -4.71
CA ASP A 2 17.63 9.31 -3.46
C ASP A 2 16.86 10.14 -2.42
N THR A 3 16.41 9.50 -1.35
CA THR A 3 15.60 10.12 -0.29
C THR A 3 16.30 11.34 0.34
N THR A 4 17.63 11.33 0.46
CA THR A 4 18.42 12.43 1.01
C THR A 4 18.39 13.63 0.08
N GLN A 5 18.57 13.42 -1.22
CA GLN A 5 18.50 14.46 -2.24
C GLN A 5 17.10 15.08 -2.31
N LEU A 6 16.04 14.25 -2.25
CA LEU A 6 14.66 14.74 -2.20
C LEU A 6 14.40 15.63 -0.99
N THR A 7 14.91 15.23 0.17
CA THR A 7 14.79 16.02 1.41
C THR A 7 15.51 17.36 1.30
N ILE A 8 16.74 17.36 0.77
CA ILE A 8 17.51 18.62 0.56
C ILE A 8 16.76 19.58 -0.37
N VAL A 9 16.24 19.07 -1.49
CA VAL A 9 15.47 19.88 -2.44
C VAL A 9 14.19 20.44 -1.80
N ALA A 10 13.46 19.63 -1.05
CA ALA A 10 12.25 20.06 -0.35
C ALA A 10 12.55 21.13 0.71
N LEU A 11 13.64 20.98 1.47
CA LEU A 11 14.11 21.98 2.43
C LEU A 11 14.50 23.29 1.74
N ALA A 12 15.19 23.22 0.60
CA ALA A 12 15.54 24.42 -0.17
C ALA A 12 14.29 25.16 -0.68
N ILE A 13 13.29 24.42 -1.18
CA ILE A 13 12.00 24.98 -1.61
C ILE A 13 11.28 25.63 -0.41
N ALA A 14 11.23 24.94 0.71
CA ALA A 14 10.58 25.45 1.92
C ALA A 14 11.29 26.72 2.44
N ALA A 15 12.62 26.74 2.49
CA ALA A 15 13.40 27.89 2.90
C ALA A 15 13.20 29.10 1.97
N LEU A 16 13.19 28.85 0.65
CA LEU A 16 12.95 29.91 -0.34
C LEU A 16 11.55 30.53 -0.20
N ALA A 17 10.53 29.69 -0.08
CA ALA A 17 9.14 30.12 0.05
C ALA A 17 8.88 30.83 1.39
N ALA A 18 9.38 30.30 2.49
CA ALA A 18 9.27 30.93 3.82
C ALA A 18 10.08 32.21 3.89
N GLY A 19 11.32 32.24 3.33
CA GLY A 19 12.15 33.44 3.25
C GLY A 19 11.46 34.56 2.45
N THR A 20 10.81 34.20 1.34
CA THR A 20 9.99 35.15 0.56
C THR A 20 8.84 35.71 1.39
N ALA A 21 8.14 34.84 2.14
CA ALA A 21 7.07 35.28 3.05
C ALA A 21 7.60 36.26 4.10
N VAL A 22 8.76 35.99 4.71
CA VAL A 22 9.43 36.89 5.68
C VAL A 22 9.70 38.25 5.05
N VAL A 23 10.30 38.29 3.85
CA VAL A 23 10.61 39.57 3.14
C VAL A 23 9.34 40.33 2.84
N VAL A 24 8.29 39.67 2.37
CA VAL A 24 7.00 40.32 2.05
C VAL A 24 6.37 40.87 3.33
N VAL A 25 6.31 40.11 4.41
CA VAL A 25 5.80 40.56 5.71
C VAL A 25 6.63 41.75 6.24
N ALA A 26 7.96 41.67 6.16
CA ALA A 26 8.85 42.73 6.64
C ALA A 26 8.68 44.05 5.87
N ARG A 27 8.44 43.98 4.56
CA ARG A 27 8.26 45.18 3.69
C ARG A 27 6.83 45.72 3.67
N THR A 28 5.85 44.98 4.16
CA THR A 28 4.45 45.44 4.20
C THR A 28 4.30 46.57 5.20
N ARG A 29 3.78 47.70 4.78
CA ARG A 29 3.40 48.84 5.64
C ARG A 29 1.91 48.71 5.98
N GLY A 30 1.58 48.49 7.25
CA GLY A 30 0.20 48.31 7.75
C GLY A 30 -0.23 46.83 7.81
N PRO A 31 -1.53 46.59 8.02
CA PRO A 31 -2.04 45.23 8.20
C PRO A 31 -1.84 44.34 6.97
N LEU A 32 -1.55 43.04 7.20
CA LEU A 32 -1.40 42.05 6.15
C LEU A 32 -2.73 41.81 5.42
N THR A 33 -2.67 41.68 4.10
CA THR A 33 -3.82 41.41 3.24
C THR A 33 -3.55 40.20 2.33
N TRP A 34 -4.54 39.75 1.58
CA TRP A 34 -4.37 38.65 0.63
C TRP A 34 -3.20 38.85 -0.35
N ARG A 35 -2.87 40.12 -0.70
CA ARG A 35 -1.74 40.46 -1.58
C ARG A 35 -0.39 40.01 -1.01
N THR A 36 -0.27 39.90 0.30
CA THR A 36 0.96 39.40 0.95
C THR A 36 1.16 37.89 0.73
N LEU A 37 0.11 37.16 0.31
CA LEU A 37 0.15 35.72 0.05
C LEU A 37 0.62 35.41 -1.39
N VAL A 38 0.44 36.36 -2.35
CA VAL A 38 0.63 36.10 -3.78
C VAL A 38 2.08 35.70 -4.09
N LEU A 39 3.05 36.49 -3.63
CA LEU A 39 4.45 36.25 -3.99
C LEU A 39 5.00 34.97 -3.37
N PRO A 40 4.79 34.65 -2.08
CA PRO A 40 5.18 33.36 -1.52
C PRO A 40 4.53 32.17 -2.23
N ALA A 41 3.25 32.29 -2.64
CA ALA A 41 2.55 31.24 -3.38
C ALA A 41 3.14 31.05 -4.80
N LEU A 42 3.45 32.13 -5.51
CA LEU A 42 4.08 32.06 -6.82
C LEU A 42 5.49 31.45 -6.75
N VAL A 43 6.28 31.82 -5.74
CA VAL A 43 7.62 31.27 -5.54
C VAL A 43 7.53 29.78 -5.20
N LEU A 44 6.61 29.38 -4.34
CA LEU A 44 6.39 27.97 -4.01
C LEU A 44 5.95 27.18 -5.26
N GLY A 45 5.01 27.71 -6.03
CA GLY A 45 4.53 27.10 -7.27
C GLY A 45 5.64 26.94 -8.32
N ALA A 46 6.41 28.00 -8.55
CA ALA A 46 7.51 28.01 -9.52
C ALA A 46 8.64 27.05 -9.09
N ALA A 47 9.08 27.10 -7.83
CA ALA A 47 10.12 26.23 -7.32
C ALA A 47 9.66 24.75 -7.30
N GLY A 48 8.41 24.50 -6.94
CA GLY A 48 7.81 23.17 -7.02
C GLY A 48 7.74 22.66 -8.46
N ALA A 49 7.32 23.47 -9.40
CA ALA A 49 7.28 23.10 -10.82
C ALA A 49 8.67 22.78 -11.37
N VAL A 50 9.67 23.61 -11.09
CA VAL A 50 11.06 23.39 -11.52
C VAL A 50 11.61 22.07 -10.95
N ALA A 51 11.28 21.71 -9.72
CA ALA A 51 11.71 20.47 -9.12
C ALA A 51 10.95 19.23 -9.64
N LEU A 52 9.66 19.39 -9.99
CA LEU A 52 8.81 18.28 -10.45
C LEU A 52 8.97 17.97 -11.95
N ILE A 53 9.22 18.97 -12.80
CA ILE A 53 9.33 18.77 -14.26
C ILE A 53 10.37 17.69 -14.61
N PRO A 54 11.59 17.68 -14.07
CA PRO A 54 12.57 16.65 -14.38
C PRO A 54 12.14 15.25 -13.90
N THR A 55 11.43 15.17 -12.77
CA THR A 55 10.97 13.89 -12.22
C THR A 55 9.82 13.28 -13.02
N VAL A 56 8.96 14.14 -13.62
CA VAL A 56 7.82 13.72 -14.45
C VAL A 56 8.27 13.39 -15.88
N VAL A 57 9.11 14.25 -16.48
CA VAL A 57 9.53 14.11 -17.90
C VAL A 57 10.46 12.90 -18.11
N LEU A 58 11.23 12.55 -17.09
CA LEU A 58 12.15 11.39 -17.14
C LEU A 58 11.50 10.09 -16.61
N ALA A 59 10.19 9.99 -16.60
CA ALA A 59 9.41 8.97 -15.91
C ALA A 59 9.78 7.51 -16.23
N SER A 60 10.45 6.89 -15.30
CA SER A 60 10.35 5.45 -14.99
C SER A 60 9.47 5.31 -13.73
N THR A 61 8.95 4.10 -13.45
CA THR A 61 8.08 3.86 -12.28
C THR A 61 8.72 4.32 -10.96
N SER A 62 10.04 4.09 -10.79
CA SER A 62 10.81 4.54 -9.62
C SER A 62 10.83 6.07 -9.47
N ARG A 63 10.81 6.81 -10.57
CA ARG A 63 10.82 8.29 -10.54
C ARG A 63 9.45 8.88 -10.22
N ALA A 64 8.37 8.15 -10.48
CA ALA A 64 7.04 8.54 -10.02
C ALA A 64 6.98 8.59 -8.49
N PHE A 65 7.54 7.59 -7.80
CA PHE A 65 7.63 7.60 -6.34
C PHE A 65 8.45 8.77 -5.81
N SER A 66 9.60 9.10 -6.43
CA SER A 66 10.40 10.28 -6.08
C SER A 66 9.60 11.58 -6.25
N ALA A 67 8.79 11.72 -7.31
CA ALA A 67 7.94 12.88 -7.51
C ALA A 67 6.88 13.02 -6.41
N PHE A 68 6.18 11.93 -6.08
CA PHE A 68 5.21 11.93 -4.99
C PHE A 68 5.85 12.25 -3.63
N HIS A 69 7.04 11.71 -3.38
CA HIS A 69 7.78 11.99 -2.15
C HIS A 69 8.18 13.46 -2.05
N LEU A 70 8.66 14.05 -3.14
CA LEU A 70 8.99 15.47 -3.17
C LEU A 70 7.76 16.35 -2.90
N VAL A 71 6.62 16.06 -3.55
CA VAL A 71 5.35 16.78 -3.27
C VAL A 71 4.97 16.63 -1.79
N TYR A 72 5.04 15.42 -1.26
CA TYR A 72 4.75 15.16 0.16
C TYR A 72 5.63 15.99 1.08
N LEU A 73 6.95 16.00 0.86
CA LEU A 73 7.89 16.77 1.66
C LEU A 73 7.67 18.29 1.55
N VAL A 74 7.39 18.80 0.34
CA VAL A 74 7.08 20.22 0.14
C VAL A 74 5.81 20.61 0.88
N VAL A 75 4.76 19.79 0.81
CA VAL A 75 3.52 20.02 1.57
C VAL A 75 3.78 19.96 3.08
N ALA A 76 4.57 19.00 3.54
CA ALA A 76 4.87 18.80 4.96
C ALA A 76 5.73 19.93 5.57
N LEU A 77 6.62 20.55 4.78
CA LEU A 77 7.61 21.51 5.27
C LEU A 77 7.30 22.95 4.86
N ALA A 78 7.04 23.21 3.57
CA ALA A 78 6.90 24.55 3.07
C ALA A 78 5.59 25.22 3.52
N LEU A 79 4.47 24.52 3.47
CA LEU A 79 3.18 25.10 3.86
C LEU A 79 3.15 25.50 5.34
N PRO A 80 3.56 24.64 6.30
CA PRO A 80 3.62 25.04 7.70
C PRO A 80 4.63 26.17 7.97
N ALA A 81 5.77 26.18 7.28
CA ALA A 81 6.76 27.25 7.44
C ALA A 81 6.19 28.62 6.99
N ILE A 82 5.51 28.66 5.84
CA ILE A 82 4.81 29.88 5.39
C ILE A 82 3.71 30.25 6.39
N GLY A 83 2.91 29.28 6.82
CA GLY A 83 1.83 29.49 7.78
C GLY A 83 2.32 30.12 9.08
N LEU A 84 3.45 29.64 9.60
CA LEU A 84 4.07 30.19 10.81
C LEU A 84 4.53 31.66 10.62
N VAL A 85 5.20 31.95 9.50
CA VAL A 85 5.63 33.33 9.16
C VAL A 85 4.43 34.26 9.07
N LEU A 86 3.35 33.85 8.42
CA LEU A 86 2.13 34.63 8.29
C LEU A 86 1.43 34.81 9.64
N LEU A 87 1.41 33.78 10.47
CA LEU A 87 0.80 33.84 11.83
C LEU A 87 1.54 34.84 12.71
N VAL A 88 2.87 34.73 12.79
CA VAL A 88 3.72 35.66 13.55
C VAL A 88 3.64 37.07 12.99
N GLY A 89 3.72 37.22 11.66
CA GLY A 89 3.58 38.50 10.99
C GLY A 89 2.24 39.19 11.25
N SER A 90 1.16 38.39 11.27
CA SER A 90 -0.20 38.86 11.60
C SER A 90 -0.32 39.33 13.05
N ALA A 91 0.31 38.59 13.96
CA ALA A 91 0.34 38.99 15.39
C ALA A 91 1.11 40.31 15.63
N VAL A 92 2.23 40.50 14.90
CA VAL A 92 3.09 41.68 15.08
C VAL A 92 2.56 42.92 14.35
N ARG A 93 2.01 42.78 13.16
CA ARG A 93 1.62 43.91 12.28
C ARG A 93 0.11 44.10 12.15
N GLY A 94 -0.66 43.20 12.67
CA GLY A 94 -2.08 43.06 12.40
C GLY A 94 -2.33 42.47 11.01
N ALA A 95 -3.49 41.84 10.84
CA ALA A 95 -3.91 41.30 9.56
C ALA A 95 -5.44 41.32 9.45
N ARG A 96 -5.94 41.36 8.20
CA ARG A 96 -7.36 41.09 7.94
C ARG A 96 -7.67 39.61 8.23
N TRP A 97 -8.88 39.32 8.70
CA TRP A 97 -9.30 37.97 9.08
C TRP A 97 -8.98 36.85 8.06
N PRO A 98 -9.06 37.06 6.73
CA PRO A 98 -8.73 35.98 5.78
C PRO A 98 -7.27 35.53 5.86
N VAL A 99 -6.33 36.44 6.20
CA VAL A 99 -4.91 36.07 6.35
C VAL A 99 -4.71 35.16 7.57
N TRP A 100 -5.41 35.42 8.65
CA TRP A 100 -5.39 34.54 9.84
C TRP A 100 -5.90 33.15 9.51
N VAL A 101 -7.02 33.06 8.76
CA VAL A 101 -7.59 31.77 8.35
C VAL A 101 -6.59 31.00 7.49
N VAL A 102 -5.98 31.66 6.50
CA VAL A 102 -4.98 31.03 5.65
C VAL A 102 -3.74 30.61 6.44
N ALA A 103 -3.24 31.46 7.32
CA ALA A 103 -2.07 31.15 8.15
C ALA A 103 -2.30 29.90 9.00
N VAL A 104 -3.47 29.79 9.65
CA VAL A 104 -3.85 28.61 10.42
C VAL A 104 -4.04 27.38 9.52
N ALA A 105 -4.72 27.52 8.38
CA ALA A 105 -4.93 26.42 7.43
C ALA A 105 -3.60 25.84 6.91
N LEU A 106 -2.61 26.69 6.66
CA LEU A 106 -1.27 26.28 6.22
C LEU A 106 -0.47 25.51 7.30
N LEU A 107 -0.88 25.56 8.57
CA LEU A 107 -0.27 24.76 9.64
C LEU A 107 -0.83 23.34 9.71
N ILE A 108 -2.03 23.10 9.17
CA ILE A 108 -2.70 21.76 9.23
C ILE A 108 -1.83 20.62 8.66
N PRO A 109 -1.11 20.78 7.55
CA PRO A 109 -0.24 19.72 7.03
C PRO A 109 0.75 19.17 8.05
N ALA A 110 1.29 19.97 8.97
CA ALA A 110 2.28 19.51 9.93
C ALA A 110 1.76 18.38 10.85
N PRO A 111 0.66 18.52 11.61
CA PRO A 111 0.13 17.43 12.42
C PRO A 111 -0.42 16.28 11.57
N VAL A 112 -0.97 16.55 10.38
CA VAL A 112 -1.50 15.52 9.48
C VAL A 112 -0.37 14.64 8.94
N THR A 113 0.72 15.23 8.47
CA THR A 113 1.88 14.48 7.97
C THR A 113 2.59 13.73 9.10
N TRP A 114 2.74 14.37 10.29
CA TRP A 114 3.29 13.68 11.46
C TRP A 114 2.46 12.44 11.84
N TYR A 115 1.14 12.58 11.92
CA TYR A 115 0.24 11.45 12.19
C TYR A 115 0.35 10.37 11.10
N GLY A 116 0.34 10.78 9.83
CA GLY A 116 0.44 9.87 8.67
C GLY A 116 1.75 9.10 8.60
N THR A 117 2.84 9.65 9.14
CA THR A 117 4.17 9.02 9.13
C THR A 117 4.44 8.20 10.39
N HIS A 118 4.01 8.68 11.58
CA HIS A 118 4.44 8.09 12.85
C HIS A 118 3.35 7.28 13.56
N VAL A 119 2.08 7.49 13.23
CA VAL A 119 0.96 6.83 13.91
C VAL A 119 0.19 5.91 12.99
N ALA A 120 -0.30 6.43 11.86
CA ALA A 120 -1.20 5.69 10.99
C ALA A 120 -0.60 4.39 10.41
N PRO A 121 0.70 4.33 10.02
CA PRO A 121 1.31 3.10 9.49
C PRO A 121 1.37 1.95 10.50
N PHE A 122 1.27 2.25 11.79
CA PHE A 122 1.36 1.25 12.87
C PHE A 122 0.00 0.87 13.48
N ARG A 123 -1.10 1.44 12.95
CA ARG A 123 -2.47 1.14 13.40
C ARG A 123 -3.04 -0.11 12.72
N LEU A 124 -2.37 -1.24 12.92
CA LEU A 124 -2.73 -2.52 12.32
C LEU A 124 -4.18 -2.92 12.61
N GLY A 125 -4.95 -3.20 11.55
CA GLY A 125 -6.33 -3.66 11.55
C GLY A 125 -6.49 -5.11 11.18
N VAL A 126 -7.75 -5.52 11.04
CA VAL A 126 -8.21 -6.69 10.31
C VAL A 126 -9.19 -6.19 9.28
N GLU A 127 -9.09 -6.70 8.07
CA GLU A 127 -10.04 -6.47 6.98
C GLU A 127 -10.48 -7.82 6.40
N GLY A 128 -11.60 -7.85 5.69
CA GLY A 128 -12.11 -9.07 5.09
C GLY A 128 -13.61 -9.02 4.89
N GLY A 129 -14.20 -10.18 4.74
CA GLY A 129 -15.64 -10.33 4.51
C GLY A 129 -16.03 -11.79 4.39
N GLU A 130 -17.28 -12.03 4.00
CA GLU A 130 -17.84 -13.35 3.75
C GLU A 130 -18.21 -13.48 2.28
N VAL A 131 -17.85 -14.61 1.67
CA VAL A 131 -18.22 -14.99 0.31
C VAL A 131 -19.16 -16.17 0.40
N ALA A 132 -20.34 -16.06 -0.22
CA ALA A 132 -21.27 -17.15 -0.35
C ALA A 132 -20.81 -18.09 -1.47
N LEU A 133 -20.56 -19.34 -1.13
CA LEU A 133 -20.23 -20.39 -2.11
C LEU A 133 -21.51 -20.94 -2.77
N PRO A 134 -21.41 -21.42 -4.01
CA PRO A 134 -22.49 -22.21 -4.62
C PRO A 134 -22.80 -23.44 -3.77
N PRO A 135 -24.04 -23.96 -3.78
CA PRO A 135 -24.46 -25.09 -2.94
C PRO A 135 -23.57 -26.34 -3.08
N GLU A 136 -23.05 -26.60 -4.27
CA GLU A 136 -22.15 -27.73 -4.54
C GLU A 136 -20.77 -27.61 -3.90
N ARG A 137 -20.37 -26.38 -3.47
CA ARG A 137 -19.10 -26.06 -2.82
C ARG A 137 -19.26 -25.67 -1.37
N SER A 138 -20.51 -25.51 -0.92
CA SER A 138 -20.82 -25.26 0.48
C SER A 138 -20.62 -26.54 1.28
N GLY A 139 -19.83 -26.48 2.34
CA GLY A 139 -19.63 -27.61 3.26
C GLY A 139 -20.29 -27.38 4.60
N SER A 140 -20.00 -28.26 5.57
CA SER A 140 -20.55 -28.14 6.94
C SER A 140 -19.96 -26.96 7.70
N ASP A 141 -18.67 -26.68 7.48
CA ASP A 141 -17.92 -25.63 8.15
C ASP A 141 -17.38 -24.58 7.16
N PRO A 142 -17.28 -23.30 7.54
CA PRO A 142 -16.69 -22.29 6.67
C PRO A 142 -15.19 -22.50 6.46
N VAL A 143 -14.67 -22.18 5.27
CA VAL A 143 -13.22 -22.08 5.00
C VAL A 143 -12.74 -20.66 5.33
N ARG A 144 -11.80 -20.56 6.25
CA ARG A 144 -11.22 -19.31 6.75
C ARG A 144 -9.90 -19.04 6.04
N VAL A 145 -9.90 -18.11 5.11
CA VAL A 145 -8.72 -17.72 4.33
C VAL A 145 -8.05 -16.54 5.00
N GLY A 146 -6.90 -16.77 5.62
CA GLY A 146 -6.05 -15.71 6.19
C GLY A 146 -5.16 -15.10 5.12
N VAL A 147 -4.96 -13.78 5.16
CA VAL A 147 -4.13 -13.06 4.18
C VAL A 147 -3.09 -12.21 4.89
N LEU A 148 -1.81 -12.42 4.54
CA LEU A 148 -0.68 -11.61 4.97
C LEU A 148 0.01 -11.06 3.72
N SER A 149 -0.21 -9.80 3.40
CA SER A 149 0.27 -9.18 2.18
C SER A 149 1.19 -7.99 2.46
N ASP A 150 2.12 -7.76 1.53
CA ASP A 150 2.89 -6.51 1.47
C ASP A 150 3.50 -6.14 2.84
N LEU A 151 4.26 -7.06 3.44
CA LEU A 151 5.06 -6.74 4.62
C LEU A 151 6.08 -5.65 4.30
N GLN A 152 6.66 -5.70 3.11
CA GLN A 152 7.56 -4.70 2.51
C GLN A 152 8.48 -4.01 3.52
N THR A 153 9.11 -4.79 4.39
CA THR A 153 10.03 -4.29 5.40
C THR A 153 11.47 -4.68 5.08
N THR A 154 12.44 -3.94 5.59
CA THR A 154 13.87 -4.25 5.51
C THR A 154 14.37 -5.03 6.72
N HIS A 155 13.59 -5.06 7.80
CA HIS A 155 13.94 -5.72 9.07
C HIS A 155 12.68 -6.05 9.87
N ILE A 156 12.76 -7.09 10.66
CA ILE A 156 11.65 -7.54 11.51
C ILE A 156 11.68 -6.78 12.82
N THR A 157 10.54 -6.21 13.17
CA THR A 157 10.29 -5.51 14.43
C THR A 157 9.11 -6.14 15.17
N SER A 158 8.81 -5.62 16.36
CA SER A 158 7.60 -6.00 17.09
C SER A 158 6.30 -5.70 16.31
N TYR A 159 6.36 -4.87 15.27
CA TYR A 159 5.20 -4.55 14.45
C TYR A 159 4.85 -5.73 13.52
N GLU A 160 5.82 -6.28 12.79
CA GLU A 160 5.64 -7.44 11.92
C GLU A 160 5.29 -8.70 12.76
N GLU A 161 5.90 -8.83 13.94
CA GLU A 161 5.54 -9.91 14.88
C GLU A 161 4.08 -9.82 15.35
N ARG A 162 3.58 -8.59 15.63
CA ARG A 162 2.16 -8.38 15.94
C ARG A 162 1.26 -8.68 14.75
N ALA A 163 1.69 -8.41 13.52
CA ALA A 163 0.90 -8.71 12.33
C ALA A 163 0.68 -10.23 12.18
N VAL A 164 1.75 -11.02 12.29
CA VAL A 164 1.66 -12.49 12.27
C VAL A 164 0.82 -12.99 13.44
N THR A 165 1.06 -12.52 14.65
CA THR A 165 0.29 -12.92 15.84
C THR A 165 -1.19 -12.59 15.67
N LYS A 166 -1.51 -11.41 15.12
CA LYS A 166 -2.88 -10.99 14.87
C LYS A 166 -3.56 -11.90 13.84
N LEU A 167 -2.88 -12.22 12.72
CA LEU A 167 -3.41 -13.14 11.71
C LEU A 167 -3.70 -14.51 12.31
N LEU A 168 -2.75 -15.09 13.03
CA LEU A 168 -2.91 -16.43 13.65
C LEU A 168 -4.02 -16.45 14.70
N SER A 169 -4.26 -15.34 15.40
CA SER A 169 -5.37 -15.24 16.37
C SER A 169 -6.74 -15.33 15.72
N LEU A 170 -6.84 -15.10 14.42
CA LEU A 170 -8.06 -15.26 13.62
C LEU A 170 -8.33 -16.72 13.26
N ARG A 171 -7.42 -17.63 13.57
CA ARG A 171 -7.49 -19.09 13.29
C ARG A 171 -7.84 -19.37 11.84
N PRO A 172 -7.01 -18.98 10.87
CA PRO A 172 -7.21 -19.29 9.46
C PRO A 172 -7.02 -20.81 9.22
N ASP A 173 -7.78 -21.36 8.28
CA ASP A 173 -7.63 -22.72 7.81
C ASP A 173 -6.57 -22.82 6.70
N VAL A 174 -6.44 -21.76 5.91
CA VAL A 174 -5.41 -21.57 4.88
C VAL A 174 -4.85 -20.17 5.02
N ILE A 175 -3.55 -19.99 4.81
CA ILE A 175 -2.91 -18.65 4.78
C ILE A 175 -2.37 -18.39 3.38
N LEU A 176 -2.70 -17.22 2.83
CA LEU A 176 -2.25 -16.75 1.53
C LEU A 176 -1.37 -15.51 1.67
N ILE A 177 -0.24 -15.52 0.96
CA ILE A 177 0.74 -14.43 0.95
C ILE A 177 0.85 -13.91 -0.49
N PRO A 178 0.13 -12.83 -0.84
CA PRO A 178 0.15 -12.27 -2.21
C PRO A 178 1.45 -11.53 -2.57
N GLY A 179 2.58 -11.81 -1.91
CA GLY A 179 3.89 -11.24 -2.26
C GLY A 179 4.27 -9.97 -1.53
N ASP A 180 5.33 -9.34 -2.01
CA ASP A 180 5.96 -8.13 -1.47
C ASP A 180 6.34 -8.28 0.02
N VAL A 181 7.10 -9.36 0.31
CA VAL A 181 7.50 -9.69 1.70
C VAL A 181 8.65 -8.81 2.15
N PHE A 182 9.68 -8.64 1.32
CA PHE A 182 10.87 -7.86 1.63
C PHE A 182 11.14 -6.81 0.55
N GLN A 183 11.49 -5.60 0.96
CA GLN A 183 11.93 -4.57 0.02
C GLN A 183 13.12 -3.79 0.60
N GLY A 184 14.33 -4.20 0.22
CA GLY A 184 15.59 -3.61 0.66
C GLY A 184 16.77 -4.04 -0.20
N SER A 185 17.98 -3.69 0.24
CA SER A 185 19.21 -4.08 -0.41
C SER A 185 19.57 -5.55 -0.12
N GLU A 186 20.39 -6.14 -0.96
CA GLU A 186 20.91 -7.50 -0.77
C GLU A 186 21.72 -7.67 0.54
N ALA A 187 22.39 -6.60 0.98
CA ALA A 187 23.11 -6.62 2.25
C ALA A 187 22.16 -6.68 3.46
N GLU A 188 21.03 -5.95 3.39
CA GLU A 188 19.98 -6.00 4.39
C GLU A 188 19.29 -7.37 4.40
N LEU A 189 18.98 -7.92 3.23
CA LEU A 189 18.40 -9.25 3.12
C LEU A 189 19.27 -10.30 3.82
N ARG A 190 20.56 -10.37 3.49
CA ARG A 190 21.47 -11.35 4.11
C ARG A 190 21.54 -11.21 5.62
N ARG A 191 21.54 -9.99 6.14
CA ARG A 191 21.59 -9.73 7.58
C ARG A 191 20.31 -10.17 8.27
N GLU A 192 19.15 -9.89 7.68
CA GLU A 192 17.84 -10.07 8.29
C GLU A 192 17.20 -11.44 7.99
N LEU A 193 17.75 -12.20 7.04
CA LEU A 193 17.21 -13.49 6.60
C LEU A 193 16.83 -14.44 7.76
N PRO A 194 17.65 -14.62 8.82
CA PRO A 194 17.27 -15.46 9.94
C PRO A 194 16.05 -14.93 10.71
N ALA A 195 15.86 -13.62 10.79
CA ALA A 195 14.70 -13.03 11.46
C ALA A 195 13.43 -13.20 10.63
N PHE A 196 13.51 -13.03 9.31
CA PHE A 196 12.40 -13.31 8.39
C PHE A 196 11.97 -14.78 8.44
N ARG A 197 12.92 -15.72 8.35
CA ARG A 197 12.61 -17.16 8.42
C ARG A 197 11.96 -17.55 9.75
N ARG A 198 12.42 -16.98 10.87
CA ARG A 198 11.75 -17.21 12.17
C ARG A 198 10.33 -16.65 12.20
N LEU A 199 10.10 -15.47 11.64
CA LEU A 199 8.77 -14.86 11.60
C LEU A 199 7.83 -15.65 10.69
N LEU A 200 8.27 -15.94 9.46
CA LEU A 200 7.49 -16.64 8.44
C LEU A 200 7.21 -18.09 8.84
N GLY A 201 8.18 -18.77 9.46
CA GLY A 201 8.00 -20.13 9.99
C GLY A 201 6.97 -20.28 11.14
N ARG A 202 6.50 -19.13 11.71
CA ARG A 202 5.35 -19.13 12.63
C ARG A 202 4.02 -19.25 11.92
N LEU A 203 3.96 -18.93 10.62
CA LEU A 203 2.74 -19.03 9.81
C LEU A 203 2.44 -20.53 9.61
N GLN A 204 1.38 -20.98 10.24
CA GLN A 204 0.91 -22.36 10.14
C GLN A 204 -0.61 -22.36 10.10
N ALA A 205 -1.17 -23.14 9.19
CA ALA A 205 -2.60 -23.35 9.05
C ALA A 205 -2.86 -24.81 8.64
N PRO A 206 -3.98 -25.42 9.04
CA PRO A 206 -4.29 -26.83 8.71
C PRO A 206 -4.24 -27.14 7.21
N GLY A 207 -4.72 -26.22 6.38
CA GLY A 207 -4.74 -26.33 4.92
C GLY A 207 -3.49 -25.75 4.23
N GLY A 208 -2.42 -25.40 4.99
CA GLY A 208 -1.16 -24.93 4.43
C GLY A 208 -1.03 -23.41 4.33
N VAL A 209 0.16 -23.01 3.87
CA VAL A 209 0.54 -21.60 3.66
C VAL A 209 1.13 -21.47 2.26
N TYR A 210 0.54 -20.63 1.45
CA TYR A 210 0.89 -20.47 0.04
C TYR A 210 1.24 -19.02 -0.27
N ALA A 211 2.24 -18.81 -1.13
CA ALA A 211 2.73 -17.51 -1.53
C ALA A 211 2.86 -17.40 -3.04
N VAL A 212 2.75 -16.17 -3.55
CA VAL A 212 3.20 -15.79 -4.91
C VAL A 212 4.18 -14.64 -4.80
N ARG A 213 4.98 -14.42 -5.83
CA ARG A 213 5.92 -13.28 -5.88
C ARG A 213 5.20 -11.96 -6.11
N GLY A 214 5.68 -10.92 -5.45
CA GLY A 214 5.26 -9.54 -5.67
C GLY A 214 6.29 -8.72 -6.45
N ASP A 215 6.00 -7.43 -6.66
CA ASP A 215 6.86 -6.51 -7.41
C ASP A 215 8.24 -6.27 -6.74
N ALA A 216 8.34 -6.50 -5.43
CA ALA A 216 9.58 -6.36 -4.65
C ALA A 216 10.33 -7.68 -4.44
N ASP A 217 9.73 -8.81 -4.82
CA ASP A 217 10.30 -10.15 -4.66
C ASP A 217 11.03 -10.55 -5.95
N ASP A 218 12.31 -10.15 -6.07
CA ASP A 218 13.16 -10.56 -7.20
C ASP A 218 13.34 -12.09 -7.25
N ASP A 219 13.76 -12.62 -8.40
CA ASP A 219 13.75 -14.02 -8.83
C ASP A 219 14.02 -15.09 -7.75
N ASP A 220 15.00 -14.92 -6.86
CA ASP A 220 15.33 -15.87 -5.79
C ASP A 220 15.06 -15.36 -4.37
N ARG A 221 14.61 -14.12 -4.25
CA ARG A 221 14.51 -13.44 -2.96
C ARG A 221 13.45 -14.06 -2.06
N LEU A 222 12.26 -14.30 -2.60
CA LEU A 222 11.18 -14.96 -1.86
C LEU A 222 11.56 -16.40 -1.48
N ASP A 223 12.20 -17.16 -2.39
CA ASP A 223 12.67 -18.51 -2.12
C ASP A 223 13.59 -18.55 -0.91
N ARG A 224 14.56 -17.62 -0.87
CA ARG A 224 15.48 -17.51 0.26
C ARG A 224 14.79 -17.12 1.56
N LEU A 225 13.74 -16.31 1.50
CA LEU A 225 12.97 -15.90 2.68
C LEU A 225 12.15 -17.05 3.26
N VAL A 226 11.55 -17.88 2.41
CA VAL A 226 10.63 -18.97 2.83
C VAL A 226 11.33 -20.32 3.03
N GLU A 227 12.59 -20.44 2.66
CA GLU A 227 13.34 -21.70 2.82
C GLU A 227 13.28 -22.22 4.26
N GLY A 228 12.81 -23.46 4.42
CA GLY A 228 12.65 -24.12 5.71
C GLY A 228 11.46 -23.63 6.57
N THR A 229 10.57 -22.80 6.03
CA THR A 229 9.40 -22.27 6.76
C THR A 229 8.13 -23.09 6.57
N GLY A 230 8.09 -23.96 5.54
CA GLY A 230 6.88 -24.70 5.17
C GLY A 230 5.90 -23.91 4.31
N ILE A 231 6.28 -22.72 3.84
CA ILE A 231 5.51 -21.93 2.88
C ILE A 231 5.81 -22.43 1.47
N GLU A 232 4.76 -22.70 0.70
CA GLU A 232 4.85 -23.15 -0.69
C GLU A 232 4.66 -21.95 -1.63
N ILE A 233 5.61 -21.74 -2.56
CA ILE A 233 5.50 -20.71 -3.59
C ILE A 233 4.81 -21.33 -4.80
N LEU A 234 3.78 -20.65 -5.31
CA LEU A 234 3.02 -21.09 -6.49
C LEU A 234 3.38 -20.26 -7.71
N ASP A 235 4.25 -20.80 -8.55
CA ASP A 235 4.68 -20.16 -9.81
C ASP A 235 3.90 -20.76 -10.99
N TYR A 236 2.71 -20.25 -11.25
CA TYR A 236 1.75 -20.78 -12.23
C TYR A 236 1.34 -22.23 -11.94
N GLU A 237 1.31 -22.59 -10.67
CA GLU A 237 0.95 -23.94 -10.21
C GLU A 237 -0.37 -23.90 -9.43
N VAL A 238 -0.99 -25.06 -9.31
CA VAL A 238 -2.20 -25.27 -8.51
C VAL A 238 -1.90 -26.21 -7.36
N ALA A 239 -1.93 -25.68 -6.14
CA ALA A 239 -1.92 -26.50 -4.94
C ALA A 239 -3.33 -27.02 -4.64
N THR A 240 -3.39 -28.22 -4.08
CA THR A 240 -4.63 -28.83 -3.60
C THR A 240 -4.49 -29.23 -2.13
N THR A 241 -5.43 -28.80 -1.32
CA THR A 241 -5.46 -29.11 0.12
C THR A 241 -6.87 -29.44 0.58
N THR A 242 -7.00 -29.98 1.78
CA THR A 242 -8.29 -30.31 2.40
C THR A 242 -8.51 -29.43 3.62
N VAL A 243 -9.68 -28.80 3.69
CA VAL A 243 -10.14 -28.02 4.85
C VAL A 243 -11.52 -28.52 5.27
N GLY A 244 -11.58 -29.14 6.44
CA GLY A 244 -12.81 -29.79 6.89
C GLY A 244 -13.24 -30.91 5.92
N ASP A 245 -14.42 -30.77 5.35
CA ASP A 245 -15.01 -31.71 4.40
C ASP A 245 -14.82 -31.30 2.92
N ARG A 246 -13.98 -30.30 2.64
CA ARG A 246 -13.82 -29.73 1.29
C ARG A 246 -12.41 -29.80 0.77
N THR A 247 -12.30 -30.06 -0.52
CA THR A 247 -11.09 -29.81 -1.29
C THR A 247 -11.01 -28.32 -1.64
N VAL A 248 -9.87 -27.71 -1.37
CA VAL A 248 -9.56 -26.32 -1.72
C VAL A 248 -8.42 -26.34 -2.73
N ARG A 249 -8.64 -25.77 -3.90
CA ARG A 249 -7.63 -25.61 -4.94
C ARG A 249 -7.20 -24.14 -5.01
N ILE A 250 -5.89 -23.92 -5.02
CA ILE A 250 -5.29 -22.59 -4.97
C ILE A 250 -4.36 -22.45 -6.17
N GLY A 251 -4.76 -21.66 -7.17
CA GLY A 251 -3.92 -21.35 -8.32
C GLY A 251 -3.07 -20.11 -8.05
N GLY A 252 -1.75 -20.22 -8.17
CA GLY A 252 -0.82 -19.11 -8.04
C GLY A 252 -0.54 -18.44 -9.36
N ASN A 253 -0.83 -17.15 -9.51
CA ASN A 253 -0.51 -16.37 -10.69
C ASN A 253 0.67 -15.46 -10.39
N GLU A 254 1.81 -15.76 -11.01
CA GLU A 254 3.01 -14.94 -10.86
C GLU A 254 2.83 -13.53 -11.42
N LEU A 255 3.68 -12.63 -10.96
CA LEU A 255 3.66 -11.21 -11.31
C LEU A 255 3.86 -10.94 -12.80
N LEU A 256 4.75 -11.69 -13.44
CA LEU A 256 5.09 -11.50 -14.84
C LEU A 256 3.99 -12.09 -15.73
N TRP A 257 3.60 -11.30 -16.74
CA TRP A 257 2.61 -11.66 -17.73
C TRP A 257 3.15 -12.73 -18.68
N ALA A 258 3.16 -13.97 -18.22
CA ALA A 258 3.38 -15.11 -19.11
C ALA A 258 2.01 -15.67 -19.52
N PRO A 259 1.44 -15.26 -20.65
CA PRO A 259 0.05 -15.59 -20.98
C PRO A 259 -0.20 -17.09 -21.05
N LEU A 260 0.74 -17.87 -21.56
CA LEU A 260 0.57 -19.32 -21.69
C LEU A 260 0.59 -20.05 -20.35
N PRO A 261 1.59 -19.88 -19.45
CA PRO A 261 1.56 -20.48 -18.12
C PRO A 261 0.33 -20.06 -17.29
N ALA A 262 -0.05 -18.78 -17.33
CA ALA A 262 -1.22 -18.29 -16.61
C ALA A 262 -2.53 -18.88 -17.12
N VAL A 263 -2.64 -19.13 -18.44
CA VAL A 263 -3.81 -19.80 -19.02
C VAL A 263 -3.83 -21.26 -18.58
N ALA A 264 -2.72 -21.98 -18.71
CA ALA A 264 -2.63 -23.40 -18.33
C ALA A 264 -2.95 -23.60 -16.83
N MET A 265 -2.41 -22.76 -15.95
CA MET A 265 -2.71 -22.79 -14.51
C MET A 265 -4.21 -22.57 -14.25
N ARG A 266 -4.84 -21.58 -14.93
CA ARG A 266 -6.28 -21.37 -14.78
C ARG A 266 -7.12 -22.53 -15.32
N GLU A 267 -6.72 -23.12 -16.44
CA GLU A 267 -7.38 -24.33 -16.99
C GLU A 267 -7.29 -25.48 -15.99
N ASP A 268 -6.12 -25.70 -15.37
CA ASP A 268 -5.95 -26.72 -14.32
C ASP A 268 -6.80 -26.38 -13.07
N LEU A 269 -6.78 -25.14 -12.60
CA LEU A 269 -7.62 -24.70 -11.49
C LEU A 269 -9.11 -25.00 -11.75
N MET A 270 -9.57 -24.80 -12.99
CA MET A 270 -10.95 -25.00 -13.40
C MET A 270 -11.29 -26.45 -13.76
N ALA A 271 -10.29 -27.30 -14.05
CA ALA A 271 -10.48 -28.71 -14.34
C ALA A 271 -10.77 -29.56 -13.07
N SER A 272 -11.04 -28.91 -11.94
CA SER A 272 -11.38 -29.49 -10.64
C SER A 272 -12.80 -30.06 -10.61
N ASP A 273 -13.09 -30.87 -9.60
CA ASP A 273 -14.45 -31.33 -9.33
C ASP A 273 -15.39 -30.13 -9.05
N PRO A 274 -16.68 -30.22 -9.43
CA PRO A 274 -17.64 -29.14 -9.20
C PRO A 274 -17.75 -28.71 -7.73
N GLY A 275 -17.49 -29.62 -6.79
CA GLY A 275 -17.52 -29.36 -5.35
C GLY A 275 -16.27 -28.71 -4.77
N ASP A 276 -15.19 -28.58 -5.55
CA ASP A 276 -13.94 -28.00 -5.07
C ASP A 276 -14.04 -26.47 -4.96
N VAL A 277 -13.56 -25.94 -3.85
CA VAL A 277 -13.40 -24.50 -3.66
C VAL A 277 -12.19 -24.01 -4.46
N ARG A 278 -12.35 -22.96 -5.25
CA ARG A 278 -11.35 -22.45 -6.19
C ARG A 278 -10.89 -21.06 -5.80
N ILE A 279 -9.62 -20.93 -5.44
CA ILE A 279 -9.02 -19.66 -5.04
C ILE A 279 -7.91 -19.32 -6.05
N LEU A 280 -7.90 -18.07 -6.53
CA LEU A 280 -6.82 -17.51 -7.34
C LEU A 280 -6.00 -16.56 -6.49
N LEU A 281 -4.72 -16.87 -6.27
CA LEU A 281 -3.76 -16.04 -5.57
C LEU A 281 -2.91 -15.27 -6.58
N SER A 282 -2.86 -13.95 -6.50
CA SER A 282 -2.04 -13.11 -7.38
C SER A 282 -1.62 -11.85 -6.66
N HIS A 283 -0.41 -11.37 -6.88
CA HIS A 283 0.04 -10.12 -6.28
C HIS A 283 -0.82 -8.94 -6.75
N ARG A 284 -0.96 -8.76 -8.07
CA ARG A 284 -1.70 -7.63 -8.64
C ARG A 284 -3.19 -7.93 -8.80
N PRO A 285 -4.08 -7.06 -8.31
CA PRO A 285 -5.53 -7.24 -8.43
C PRO A 285 -6.02 -7.16 -9.88
N ASP A 286 -5.20 -6.64 -10.80
CA ASP A 286 -5.50 -6.57 -12.24
C ASP A 286 -5.83 -7.93 -12.85
N VAL A 287 -5.41 -9.03 -12.23
CA VAL A 287 -5.72 -10.40 -12.66
C VAL A 287 -7.23 -10.64 -12.77
N VAL A 288 -8.05 -10.01 -11.92
CA VAL A 288 -9.51 -10.17 -11.97
C VAL A 288 -10.12 -9.62 -13.27
N LEU A 289 -9.46 -8.64 -13.90
CA LEU A 289 -9.89 -8.06 -15.18
C LEU A 289 -9.64 -9.01 -16.36
N LEU A 290 -8.80 -10.04 -16.17
CA LEU A 290 -8.48 -11.05 -17.16
C LEU A 290 -9.37 -12.29 -17.06
N LEU A 291 -10.11 -12.41 -15.95
CA LEU A 291 -11.08 -13.49 -15.79
C LEU A 291 -12.31 -13.23 -16.67
N PRO A 292 -12.93 -14.29 -17.24
CA PRO A 292 -14.26 -14.18 -17.82
C PRO A 292 -15.27 -13.68 -16.78
N ASP A 293 -16.38 -13.14 -17.25
CA ASP A 293 -17.50 -12.81 -16.37
C ASP A 293 -17.99 -14.09 -15.68
N ARG A 294 -18.11 -14.07 -14.36
CA ARG A 294 -18.51 -15.24 -13.56
C ARG A 294 -17.67 -16.47 -13.87
N SER A 295 -16.36 -16.32 -13.79
CA SER A 295 -15.36 -17.32 -14.19
C SER A 295 -15.48 -18.67 -13.49
N GLY A 296 -16.16 -18.73 -12.33
CA GLY A 296 -16.22 -19.90 -11.47
C GLY A 296 -15.06 -20.00 -10.47
N VAL A 297 -14.17 -19.02 -10.42
CA VAL A 297 -13.25 -18.78 -9.28
C VAL A 297 -14.07 -18.21 -8.14
N ASP A 298 -14.01 -18.83 -6.97
CA ASP A 298 -14.80 -18.45 -5.80
C ASP A 298 -14.22 -17.21 -5.10
N LEU A 299 -12.90 -17.09 -5.09
CA LEU A 299 -12.21 -15.96 -4.49
C LEU A 299 -10.89 -15.68 -5.21
N THR A 300 -10.67 -14.44 -5.61
CA THR A 300 -9.33 -13.94 -5.97
C THR A 300 -8.76 -13.20 -4.76
N VAL A 301 -7.49 -13.46 -4.41
CA VAL A 301 -6.78 -12.77 -3.32
C VAL A 301 -5.58 -12.03 -3.87
N SER A 302 -5.48 -10.73 -3.56
CA SER A 302 -4.41 -9.86 -4.06
C SER A 302 -3.93 -8.84 -3.03
N GLY A 303 -2.76 -8.26 -3.28
CA GLY A 303 -2.13 -7.18 -2.52
C GLY A 303 -1.85 -5.95 -3.38
N HIS A 304 -0.57 -5.52 -3.42
CA HIS A 304 0.02 -4.51 -4.33
C HIS A 304 -0.41 -3.07 -4.09
N THR A 305 -1.68 -2.80 -3.88
CA THR A 305 -2.22 -1.43 -3.91
C THR A 305 -1.96 -0.62 -2.65
N HIS A 306 -1.70 -1.28 -1.53
CA HIS A 306 -1.62 -0.67 -0.19
C HIS A 306 -2.81 0.25 0.16
N GLY A 307 -3.98 0.02 -0.47
CA GLY A 307 -5.09 0.95 -0.40
C GLY A 307 -4.79 2.34 -0.96
N GLY A 308 -3.71 2.46 -1.79
CA GLY A 308 -3.15 3.70 -2.33
C GLY A 308 -2.31 4.50 -1.33
N GLN A 309 -2.00 3.97 -0.15
CA GLN A 309 -1.30 4.63 0.98
C GLN A 309 -1.90 5.98 1.42
N ILE A 310 -2.30 6.84 0.47
CA ILE A 310 -2.98 8.11 0.71
C ILE A 310 -4.34 8.07 0.02
N ALA A 311 -5.40 8.02 0.81
CA ALA A 311 -6.78 8.12 0.35
C ALA A 311 -7.47 9.32 0.99
N LEU A 312 -8.04 10.18 0.17
CA LEU A 312 -8.73 11.37 0.65
C LEU A 312 -10.23 11.08 0.87
N PRO A 313 -10.84 11.69 1.89
CA PRO A 313 -12.28 11.56 2.10
C PRO A 313 -13.09 11.99 0.86
N GLY A 314 -14.03 11.15 0.42
CA GLY A 314 -14.87 11.42 -0.74
C GLY A 314 -14.21 11.23 -2.11
N ILE A 315 -12.88 11.15 -2.19
CA ILE A 315 -12.11 10.97 -3.44
C ILE A 315 -11.56 9.54 -3.54
N GLY A 316 -11.18 8.95 -2.41
CA GLY A 316 -10.52 7.64 -2.34
C GLY A 316 -9.00 7.72 -2.55
N PRO A 317 -8.37 6.59 -2.93
CA PRO A 317 -6.93 6.52 -3.18
C PRO A 317 -6.51 7.43 -4.34
N LEU A 318 -5.41 8.17 -4.14
CA LEU A 318 -4.90 9.08 -5.17
C LEU A 318 -4.17 8.31 -6.28
N VAL A 319 -3.37 7.32 -5.90
CA VAL A 319 -2.58 6.48 -6.81
C VAL A 319 -2.64 5.04 -6.31
N THR A 320 -2.83 4.08 -7.22
CA THR A 320 -2.95 2.65 -6.87
C THR A 320 -2.07 1.74 -7.70
N PHE A 321 -1.48 2.26 -8.79
CA PHE A 321 -0.70 1.50 -9.78
C PHE A 321 -1.42 0.25 -10.32
N SER A 322 -2.74 0.24 -10.27
CA SER A 322 -3.61 -0.82 -10.75
C SER A 322 -4.72 -0.26 -11.64
N ARG A 323 -5.23 -1.10 -12.54
CA ARG A 323 -6.32 -0.76 -13.48
C ARG A 323 -7.71 -1.07 -12.92
N VAL A 324 -7.80 -1.80 -11.80
CA VAL A 324 -9.10 -2.03 -11.17
C VAL A 324 -9.73 -0.71 -10.70
N PRO A 325 -11.04 -0.63 -10.54
CA PRO A 325 -11.68 0.56 -9.99
C PRO A 325 -11.05 1.01 -8.67
N ARG A 326 -10.97 2.31 -8.43
CA ARG A 326 -10.37 2.87 -7.20
C ARG A 326 -11.01 2.34 -5.91
N SER A 327 -12.31 2.03 -5.95
CA SER A 327 -13.03 1.41 -4.83
C SER A 327 -12.49 0.02 -4.50
N VAL A 328 -12.17 -0.77 -5.52
CA VAL A 328 -11.55 -2.10 -5.38
C VAL A 328 -10.10 -1.95 -4.91
N ALA A 329 -9.32 -1.09 -5.57
CA ALA A 329 -7.93 -0.83 -5.22
C ALA A 329 -7.73 -0.25 -3.81
N ARG A 330 -8.77 0.28 -3.19
CA ARG A 330 -8.76 0.76 -1.80
C ARG A 330 -8.58 -0.36 -0.78
N GLY A 331 -8.86 -1.59 -1.17
CA GLY A 331 -8.81 -2.77 -0.30
C GLY A 331 -10.18 -3.24 0.16
N GLY A 332 -10.20 -4.46 0.72
CA GLY A 332 -11.41 -5.15 1.14
C GLY A 332 -11.96 -6.13 0.11
N LEU A 333 -13.14 -6.69 0.40
CA LEU A 333 -13.83 -7.64 -0.47
C LEU A 333 -14.75 -6.89 -1.45
N HIS A 334 -14.68 -7.26 -2.72
CA HIS A 334 -15.43 -6.66 -3.81
C HIS A 334 -15.82 -7.70 -4.84
N GLU A 335 -16.85 -7.38 -5.63
CA GLU A 335 -17.23 -8.13 -6.83
C GLU A 335 -16.85 -7.35 -8.09
N VAL A 336 -16.18 -8.00 -9.02
CA VAL A 336 -15.82 -7.45 -10.34
C VAL A 336 -16.30 -8.42 -11.42
N ARG A 337 -17.30 -8.03 -12.20
CA ARG A 337 -17.90 -8.84 -13.26
C ARG A 337 -18.36 -10.23 -12.80
N GLY A 338 -18.93 -10.31 -11.59
CA GLY A 338 -19.36 -11.54 -10.98
C GLY A 338 -18.23 -12.45 -10.47
N ASN A 339 -17.05 -11.90 -10.26
CA ASN A 339 -15.91 -12.57 -9.63
C ASN A 339 -15.59 -11.88 -8.30
N GLU A 340 -15.55 -12.63 -7.22
CA GLU A 340 -15.16 -12.10 -5.90
C GLU A 340 -13.67 -11.86 -5.84
N ILE A 341 -13.28 -10.70 -5.35
CA ILE A 341 -11.87 -10.34 -5.13
C ILE A 341 -11.69 -9.68 -3.75
N PHE A 342 -10.75 -10.21 -2.99
CA PHE A 342 -10.22 -9.55 -1.81
C PHE A 342 -8.88 -8.89 -2.15
N VAL A 343 -8.81 -7.57 -1.98
CA VAL A 343 -7.56 -6.81 -2.14
C VAL A 343 -7.09 -6.39 -0.76
N SER A 344 -5.91 -6.86 -0.36
CA SER A 344 -5.32 -6.47 0.92
C SER A 344 -4.76 -5.06 0.87
N SER A 345 -5.01 -4.27 1.91
CA SER A 345 -4.34 -2.98 2.08
C SER A 345 -2.90 -3.10 2.56
N GLY A 346 -2.41 -4.33 2.77
CA GLY A 346 -1.05 -4.63 3.15
C GLY A 346 -0.67 -4.23 4.57
N VAL A 347 0.35 -4.85 5.12
CA VAL A 347 0.88 -4.58 6.45
C VAL A 347 1.87 -3.42 6.43
N GLY A 348 2.81 -3.43 5.49
CA GLY A 348 3.90 -2.48 5.39
C GLY A 348 3.60 -1.25 4.54
N LEU A 349 4.66 -0.66 4.03
CA LEU A 349 4.65 0.53 3.16
C LEU A 349 5.57 0.29 1.99
N VAL A 350 5.20 0.78 0.81
CA VAL A 350 6.13 0.83 -0.34
C VAL A 350 7.39 1.56 0.09
N ARG A 351 8.54 0.91 -0.09
CA ARG A 351 9.88 1.44 0.23
C ARG A 351 10.48 2.20 -0.96
N LEU A 352 11.79 2.19 -1.10
CA LEU A 352 12.54 2.95 -2.07
C LEU A 352 12.29 4.46 -1.87
N ASP A 353 12.02 5.16 -2.96
CA ASP A 353 11.77 6.60 -2.95
C ASP A 353 10.33 7.01 -2.61
N ALA A 354 9.48 6.06 -2.23
CA ALA A 354 8.09 6.37 -1.86
C ALA A 354 8.00 7.08 -0.50
N PRO A 355 7.05 8.00 -0.31
CA PRO A 355 6.84 8.61 1.00
C PRO A 355 6.33 7.56 1.99
N GLN A 356 6.99 7.46 3.15
CA GLN A 356 6.65 6.51 4.20
C GLN A 356 5.44 7.01 5.02
N VAL A 357 4.27 6.99 4.39
CA VAL A 357 3.05 7.60 4.94
C VAL A 357 1.82 6.76 4.66
N ARG A 358 0.90 6.70 5.62
CA ARG A 358 -0.49 6.27 5.41
C ARG A 358 -1.45 7.34 5.88
N LEU A 359 -2.40 7.70 5.01
CA LEU A 359 -3.48 8.64 5.32
C LEU A 359 -4.78 8.14 4.69
N GLY A 360 -5.84 7.99 5.50
CA GLY A 360 -7.14 7.51 5.02
C GLY A 360 -7.19 6.04 4.63
N THR A 361 -6.07 5.32 4.78
CA THR A 361 -5.95 3.86 4.66
C THR A 361 -5.34 3.30 5.93
N ARG A 362 -5.66 2.06 6.26
CA ARG A 362 -5.16 1.40 7.46
C ARG A 362 -4.40 0.14 7.06
N PRO A 363 -3.20 -0.12 7.62
CA PRO A 363 -2.55 -1.41 7.43
C PRO A 363 -3.39 -2.50 8.07
N ALA A 364 -3.47 -3.67 7.43
CA ALA A 364 -4.29 -4.76 7.92
C ALA A 364 -3.75 -6.13 7.52
N VAL A 365 -4.10 -7.13 8.31
CA VAL A 365 -4.13 -8.54 7.92
C VAL A 365 -5.54 -8.88 7.45
N GLY A 366 -5.67 -9.84 6.54
CA GLY A 366 -6.97 -10.21 5.96
C GLY A 366 -7.55 -11.48 6.57
N LEU A 367 -8.90 -11.56 6.62
CA LEU A 367 -9.63 -12.79 6.83
C LEU A 367 -10.87 -12.81 5.94
N VAL A 368 -10.92 -13.72 4.98
CA VAL A 368 -12.11 -13.98 4.17
C VAL A 368 -12.70 -15.33 4.56
N VAL A 369 -13.99 -15.36 4.74
CA VAL A 369 -14.74 -16.57 5.14
C VAL A 369 -15.59 -17.03 3.98
N LEU A 370 -15.32 -18.23 3.46
CA LEU A 370 -16.09 -18.86 2.39
C LEU A 370 -17.12 -19.81 3.00
N ARG A 371 -18.41 -19.63 2.66
CA ARG A 371 -19.52 -20.40 3.22
C ARG A 371 -20.44 -20.97 2.14
#